data_639e2f9333ee49811c70bc46ada2c4be
#
_entry.id   639e2f9333ee49811c70bc46ada2c4be
#
_cell.length_a   1.000
_cell.length_b   1.000
_cell.length_c   1.000
_cell.angle_alpha   90.00
_cell.angle_beta   90.00
_cell.angle_gamma   90.00
#
_symmetry.space_group_name_H-M   'P 1'
#
loop_
_entity.id
_entity.type
_entity.pdbx_description
1 polymer ?
#
loop_
_entity_poly.entity_id
_entity_poly.type
_entity_poly.pdbx_seq_one_letter_code
_entity_poly.pdbx_strand_id
1 'polypeptide(L)'
;MSEGKCPVMHGGMTTATPSNSDWWPNALNLDILHQHDTKTNPMGKGFDYREELKNLDVEALKTDLKALMTDSQEWWPADWGHYGGLMIRMAWHSAGTYRTADGRGGGGTGNQRFAPLNSWPDNVNLDKARRLLWPIKKKYGNKISWADLMMTDADMAMIKDPAYREISERFYKDPEYFSDVFARAWFKLTHRDMGPKSRYVGPDVPKEDLIWQDPIPLGNTDYDVDGVKAKIAASGLTVSEMVATAWDSARTYRHSDMRGGANGARIRLAPQKDWEGNEPGRLAKVLAVLEPIAAEAGASVADVIVLAGSVGVEQ
;
A
#
# COMPACT_ATOMS: atom_id res chain seq x y z
N MET A 1 20.46 -42.34 -11.21
CA MET A 1 20.16 -40.94 -11.60
C MET A 1 18.75 -40.64 -11.13
N SER A 2 18.61 -39.85 -10.06
CA SER A 2 17.30 -39.45 -9.56
C SER A 2 16.76 -38.38 -10.47
N GLU A 3 15.66 -38.63 -11.16
CA GLU A 3 14.94 -37.62 -11.91
C GLU A 3 14.51 -36.52 -10.96
N GLY A 4 15.13 -35.35 -11.10
CA GLY A 4 14.74 -34.12 -10.39
C GLY A 4 13.35 -33.71 -10.82
N LYS A 5 12.34 -34.00 -10.01
CA LYS A 5 10.99 -33.48 -10.23
C LYS A 5 10.99 -31.97 -10.12
N CYS A 6 10.56 -31.30 -11.19
CA CYS A 6 10.36 -29.86 -11.21
C CYS A 6 9.43 -29.44 -10.03
N PRO A 7 9.79 -28.46 -9.20
CA PRO A 7 8.97 -28.03 -8.05
C PRO A 7 7.55 -27.57 -8.40
N VAL A 8 7.29 -27.26 -9.66
CA VAL A 8 5.97 -26.84 -10.17
C VAL A 8 5.03 -28.03 -10.43
N MET A 9 5.52 -29.26 -10.36
CA MET A 9 4.80 -30.49 -10.74
C MET A 9 4.33 -31.34 -9.54
N HIS A 10 4.14 -30.75 -8.39
CA HIS A 10 3.67 -31.44 -7.18
C HIS A 10 2.14 -31.49 -7.03
N GLY A 11 1.45 -31.88 -8.05
CA GLY A 11 0.09 -32.37 -7.97
C GLY A 11 -0.01 -33.37 -9.10
N GLY A 12 -0.41 -34.61 -8.79
CA GLY A 12 -0.42 -35.75 -9.73
C GLY A 12 -1.01 -35.40 -11.08
N MET A 13 -0.18 -34.85 -11.96
CA MET A 13 -0.57 -34.58 -13.35
C MET A 13 -0.71 -35.94 -14.03
N THR A 14 -1.95 -36.32 -14.26
CA THR A 14 -2.28 -37.41 -15.16
C THR A 14 -2.04 -36.98 -16.60
N THR A 15 -1.80 -37.90 -17.52
CA THR A 15 -1.67 -37.66 -18.95
C THR A 15 -2.97 -37.16 -19.62
N ALA A 16 -4.08 -37.08 -18.89
CA ALA A 16 -5.32 -36.47 -19.31
C ALA A 16 -5.27 -34.96 -19.13
N THR A 17 -5.90 -34.21 -20.01
CA THR A 17 -6.03 -32.74 -19.89
C THR A 17 -6.68 -32.42 -18.55
N PRO A 18 -6.02 -31.68 -17.65
CA PRO A 18 -6.58 -31.39 -16.35
C PRO A 18 -7.84 -30.53 -16.49
N SER A 19 -8.88 -30.91 -15.77
CA SER A 19 -10.10 -30.11 -15.62
C SER A 19 -9.90 -29.04 -14.54
N ASN A 20 -10.80 -28.05 -14.45
CA ASN A 20 -10.73 -27.06 -13.37
C ASN A 20 -10.85 -27.69 -11.99
N SER A 21 -11.50 -28.86 -11.85
CA SER A 21 -11.58 -29.60 -10.59
C SER A 21 -10.27 -30.27 -10.21
N ASP A 22 -9.40 -30.57 -11.17
CA ASP A 22 -8.07 -31.11 -10.90
C ASP A 22 -7.09 -30.04 -10.39
N TRP A 23 -7.36 -28.79 -10.70
CA TRP A 23 -6.57 -27.64 -10.25
C TRP A 23 -7.08 -27.04 -8.95
N TRP A 24 -8.37 -27.06 -8.72
CA TRP A 24 -9.01 -26.45 -7.57
C TRP A 24 -9.61 -27.52 -6.62
N PRO A 25 -9.41 -27.37 -5.30
CA PRO A 25 -8.55 -26.41 -4.57
C PRO A 25 -7.12 -26.92 -4.36
N ASN A 26 -6.83 -28.17 -4.76
CA ASN A 26 -5.68 -28.92 -4.25
C ASN A 26 -4.40 -28.78 -5.09
N ALA A 27 -4.51 -28.46 -6.37
CA ALA A 27 -3.36 -28.35 -7.28
C ALA A 27 -3.02 -26.92 -7.67
N LEU A 28 -3.97 -25.99 -7.64
CA LEU A 28 -3.74 -24.59 -7.94
C LEU A 28 -3.16 -23.88 -6.73
N ASN A 29 -1.89 -23.46 -6.85
CA ASN A 29 -1.28 -22.63 -5.83
C ASN A 29 -1.84 -21.22 -5.90
N LEU A 30 -2.70 -20.86 -4.95
CA LEU A 30 -3.31 -19.53 -4.81
C LEU A 30 -2.56 -18.63 -3.84
N ASP A 31 -1.40 -19.03 -3.33
CA ASP A 31 -0.63 -18.23 -2.35
C ASP A 31 -0.25 -16.86 -2.91
N ILE A 32 -0.13 -16.73 -4.23
CA ILE A 32 0.07 -15.43 -4.89
C ILE A 32 -1.05 -14.42 -4.59
N LEU A 33 -2.26 -14.86 -4.35
CA LEU A 33 -3.39 -14.00 -4.00
C LEU A 33 -3.27 -13.44 -2.58
N HIS A 34 -2.45 -14.07 -1.75
CA HIS A 34 -2.22 -13.70 -0.36
C HIS A 34 -0.92 -12.94 -0.13
N GLN A 35 -0.21 -12.54 -1.18
CA GLN A 35 1.11 -11.90 -1.05
C GLN A 35 1.13 -10.61 -0.21
N HIS A 36 -0.04 -10.01 0.04
CA HIS A 36 -0.20 -8.80 0.84
C HIS A 36 -1.08 -9.00 2.07
N ASP A 37 -1.42 -10.24 2.41
CA ASP A 37 -2.23 -10.56 3.59
C ASP A 37 -1.41 -11.16 4.75
N THR A 38 -2.09 -11.47 5.84
CA THR A 38 -1.47 -12.06 7.03
C THR A 38 -0.86 -13.44 6.81
N LYS A 39 -1.23 -14.17 5.74
CA LYS A 39 -0.66 -15.47 5.43
C LYS A 39 0.79 -15.41 4.98
N THR A 40 1.21 -14.28 4.42
CA THR A 40 2.60 -14.03 4.03
C THR A 40 3.45 -13.46 5.16
N ASN A 41 2.84 -13.14 6.29
CA ASN A 41 3.56 -12.67 7.46
C ASN A 41 4.28 -13.85 8.15
N PRO A 42 5.63 -13.87 8.21
CA PRO A 42 6.38 -14.94 8.86
C PRO A 42 6.27 -14.92 10.39
N MET A 43 5.70 -13.86 10.96
CA MET A 43 5.51 -13.70 12.39
C MET A 43 4.25 -14.43 12.84
N GLY A 44 4.20 -14.86 14.09
CA GLY A 44 3.04 -15.56 14.64
C GLY A 44 1.75 -14.71 14.65
N LYS A 45 0.60 -15.37 14.77
CA LYS A 45 -0.73 -14.72 14.73
C LYS A 45 -0.94 -13.61 15.77
N GLY A 46 -0.17 -13.59 16.85
CA GLY A 46 -0.21 -12.55 17.88
C GLY A 46 0.72 -11.37 17.62
N PHE A 47 1.45 -11.35 16.50
CA PHE A 47 2.35 -10.25 16.18
C PHE A 47 1.58 -9.11 15.52
N ASP A 48 1.62 -7.93 16.15
CA ASP A 48 1.12 -6.67 15.58
C ASP A 48 2.28 -5.68 15.44
N TYR A 49 2.62 -5.34 14.20
CA TYR A 49 3.72 -4.43 13.90
C TYR A 49 3.49 -3.02 14.49
N ARG A 50 2.25 -2.55 14.54
CA ARG A 50 1.91 -1.23 15.10
C ARG A 50 2.14 -1.17 16.61
N GLU A 51 1.85 -2.27 17.30
CA GLU A 51 2.12 -2.37 18.75
C GLU A 51 3.64 -2.44 19.01
N GLU A 52 4.38 -3.19 18.21
CA GLU A 52 5.84 -3.24 18.31
C GLU A 52 6.48 -1.87 18.04
N LEU A 53 5.99 -1.14 17.04
CA LEU A 53 6.51 0.18 16.69
C LEU A 53 6.31 1.23 17.81
N LYS A 54 5.26 1.12 18.63
CA LYS A 54 5.05 2.01 19.79
C LYS A 54 6.20 1.93 20.79
N ASN A 55 6.92 0.81 20.82
CA ASN A 55 8.06 0.56 21.69
C ASN A 55 9.40 0.95 21.04
N LEU A 56 9.37 1.52 19.82
CA LEU A 56 10.57 1.96 19.10
C LEU A 56 10.95 3.38 19.52
N ASP A 57 12.18 3.56 20.00
CA ASP A 57 12.78 4.89 20.13
C ASP A 57 13.31 5.33 18.75
N VAL A 58 12.49 6.13 18.07
CA VAL A 58 12.76 6.59 16.70
C VAL A 58 13.97 7.54 16.66
N GLU A 59 14.15 8.38 17.68
CA GLU A 59 15.30 9.32 17.74
C GLU A 59 16.61 8.58 17.99
N ALA A 60 16.60 7.57 18.83
CA ALA A 60 17.76 6.68 18.99
C ALA A 60 18.08 5.93 17.69
N LEU A 61 17.05 5.42 16.98
CA LEU A 61 17.23 4.78 15.68
C LEU A 61 17.84 5.73 14.64
N LYS A 62 17.32 6.96 14.53
CA LYS A 62 17.88 7.99 13.63
C LYS A 62 19.35 8.30 13.95
N THR A 63 19.68 8.38 15.22
CA THR A 63 21.06 8.63 15.68
C THR A 63 21.99 7.48 15.27
N ASP A 64 21.57 6.24 15.50
CA ASP A 64 22.34 5.06 15.10
C ASP A 64 22.53 4.99 13.57
N LEU A 65 21.48 5.25 12.80
CA LEU A 65 21.56 5.28 11.34
C LEU A 65 22.48 6.39 10.84
N LYS A 66 22.43 7.60 11.41
CA LYS A 66 23.35 8.69 11.05
C LYS A 66 24.81 8.31 11.32
N ALA A 67 25.08 7.70 12.45
CA ALA A 67 26.42 7.21 12.78
C ALA A 67 26.88 6.14 11.77
N LEU A 68 26.02 5.18 11.44
CA LEU A 68 26.31 4.12 10.47
C LEU A 68 26.62 4.67 9.07
N MET A 69 25.93 5.73 8.64
CA MET A 69 26.11 6.30 7.30
C MET A 69 27.52 6.86 7.07
N THR A 70 28.23 7.22 8.10
CA THR A 70 29.61 7.78 8.04
C THR A 70 30.68 6.81 8.53
N ASP A 71 30.30 5.62 8.99
CA ASP A 71 31.22 4.57 9.45
C ASP A 71 31.63 3.67 8.27
N SER A 72 32.61 4.13 7.49
CA SER A 72 33.08 3.43 6.29
C SER A 72 33.75 2.10 6.63
N GLN A 73 33.23 1.02 6.06
CA GLN A 73 33.72 -0.34 6.29
C GLN A 73 34.77 -0.77 5.25
N GLU A 74 35.87 -1.42 5.68
CA GLU A 74 36.89 -1.92 4.76
C GLU A 74 36.34 -2.90 3.70
N TRP A 75 35.38 -3.73 4.08
CA TRP A 75 34.76 -4.72 3.20
C TRP A 75 33.76 -4.12 2.22
N TRP A 76 33.34 -2.88 2.40
CA TRP A 76 32.50 -2.08 1.52
C TRP A 76 32.73 -0.59 1.78
N PRO A 77 33.80 0.00 1.23
CA PRO A 77 34.10 1.40 1.46
C PRO A 77 32.95 2.33 1.02
N ALA A 78 32.67 3.32 1.85
CA ALA A 78 31.64 4.32 1.56
C ALA A 78 32.13 5.31 0.48
N ASP A 79 31.25 5.66 -0.45
CA ASP A 79 31.53 6.66 -1.47
C ASP A 79 31.71 8.03 -0.81
N TRP A 80 32.87 8.65 -1.01
CA TRP A 80 33.19 9.93 -0.38
C TRP A 80 33.03 9.93 1.15
N GLY A 81 33.16 8.77 1.77
CA GLY A 81 33.02 8.61 3.22
C GLY A 81 31.59 8.57 3.75
N HIS A 82 30.58 8.43 2.86
CA HIS A 82 29.19 8.41 3.27
C HIS A 82 28.35 7.42 2.46
N TYR A 83 27.57 6.55 3.14
CA TYR A 83 26.71 5.56 2.48
C TYR A 83 25.36 6.13 1.98
N GLY A 84 25.03 7.39 2.29
CA GLY A 84 23.74 7.98 2.02
C GLY A 84 23.28 7.81 0.58
N GLY A 85 24.14 8.11 -0.41
CA GLY A 85 23.79 7.94 -1.83
C GLY A 85 23.44 6.50 -2.19
N LEU A 86 24.21 5.52 -1.68
CA LEU A 86 23.92 4.09 -1.89
C LEU A 86 22.59 3.67 -1.23
N MET A 87 22.29 4.19 -0.05
CA MET A 87 21.03 3.92 0.64
C MET A 87 19.84 4.58 -0.06
N ILE A 88 19.95 5.82 -0.49
CA ILE A 88 18.96 6.51 -1.31
C ILE A 88 18.68 5.70 -2.59
N ARG A 89 19.71 5.25 -3.31
CA ARG A 89 19.55 4.40 -4.47
C ARG A 89 18.83 3.07 -4.17
N MET A 90 19.15 2.41 -3.07
CA MET A 90 18.49 1.17 -2.65
C MET A 90 16.98 1.39 -2.40
N ALA A 91 16.56 2.52 -1.78
CA ALA A 91 15.15 2.86 -1.57
C ALA A 91 14.39 3.12 -2.87
N TRP A 92 15.00 3.82 -3.81
CA TRP A 92 14.43 3.99 -5.15
C TRP A 92 14.09 2.65 -5.80
N HIS A 93 15.02 1.70 -5.79
CA HIS A 93 14.82 0.39 -6.38
C HIS A 93 13.79 -0.46 -5.62
N SER A 94 13.59 -0.22 -4.34
CA SER A 94 12.51 -0.84 -3.57
C SER A 94 11.15 -0.20 -3.90
N ALA A 95 11.04 1.11 -3.77
CA ALA A 95 9.79 1.84 -3.95
C ALA A 95 9.35 1.97 -5.41
N GLY A 96 10.30 2.07 -6.35
CA GLY A 96 10.05 2.22 -7.79
C GLY A 96 9.38 1.04 -8.47
N THR A 97 9.26 -0.09 -7.79
CA THR A 97 8.50 -1.26 -8.27
C THR A 97 6.97 -1.06 -8.20
N TYR A 98 6.51 0.00 -7.55
CA TYR A 98 5.08 0.27 -7.41
C TYR A 98 4.40 0.51 -8.77
N ARG A 99 3.27 -0.16 -8.98
CA ARG A 99 2.44 -0.06 -10.18
C ARG A 99 1.08 0.55 -9.83
N THR A 100 0.77 1.69 -10.44
CA THR A 100 -0.52 2.37 -10.20
C THR A 100 -1.72 1.61 -10.75
N ALA A 101 -1.52 0.81 -11.82
CA ALA A 101 -2.60 0.09 -12.47
C ALA A 101 -3.24 -1.00 -11.60
N ASP A 102 -2.43 -1.73 -10.84
CA ASP A 102 -2.89 -2.83 -9.98
C ASP A 102 -2.51 -2.65 -8.49
N GLY A 103 -1.79 -1.58 -8.15
CA GLY A 103 -1.37 -1.27 -6.79
C GLY A 103 -0.33 -2.23 -6.20
N ARG A 104 0.35 -3.02 -7.01
CA ARG A 104 1.38 -3.97 -6.57
C ARG A 104 2.78 -3.34 -6.61
N GLY A 105 3.71 -3.97 -5.90
CA GLY A 105 5.07 -3.49 -5.74
C GLY A 105 5.18 -2.44 -4.63
N GLY A 106 6.24 -1.64 -4.68
CA GLY A 106 6.56 -0.65 -3.66
C GLY A 106 7.44 -1.18 -2.53
N GLY A 107 7.81 -0.29 -1.62
CA GLY A 107 8.77 -0.59 -0.55
C GLY A 107 8.18 -1.30 0.66
N GLY A 108 6.85 -1.23 0.87
CA GLY A 108 6.19 -1.60 2.12
C GLY A 108 6.36 -3.05 2.56
N THR A 109 6.69 -3.97 1.65
CA THR A 109 6.90 -5.40 1.96
C THR A 109 8.38 -5.81 2.01
N GLY A 110 9.30 -4.93 1.62
CA GLY A 110 10.73 -5.23 1.55
C GLY A 110 11.08 -6.35 0.56
N ASN A 111 10.33 -6.46 -0.54
CA ASN A 111 10.46 -7.53 -1.54
C ASN A 111 11.81 -7.54 -2.25
N GLN A 112 12.57 -6.45 -2.23
CA GLN A 112 13.91 -6.37 -2.79
C GLN A 112 14.87 -7.45 -2.23
N ARG A 113 14.57 -8.02 -1.07
CA ARG A 113 15.34 -9.12 -0.47
C ARG A 113 15.20 -10.46 -1.20
N PHE A 114 14.17 -10.61 -2.04
CA PHE A 114 13.77 -11.88 -2.63
C PHE A 114 13.90 -11.87 -4.15
N ALA A 115 13.98 -13.06 -4.73
CA ALA A 115 13.93 -13.23 -6.17
C ALA A 115 12.55 -12.81 -6.72
N PRO A 116 12.49 -12.23 -7.92
CA PRO A 116 13.59 -11.94 -8.83
C PRO A 116 14.30 -10.60 -8.55
N LEU A 117 13.75 -9.75 -7.69
CA LEU A 117 14.22 -8.37 -7.49
C LEU A 117 15.68 -8.30 -7.02
N ASN A 118 16.08 -9.20 -6.13
CA ASN A 118 17.44 -9.26 -5.61
C ASN A 118 18.51 -9.66 -6.65
N SER A 119 18.09 -10.17 -7.82
CA SER A 119 18.99 -10.58 -8.89
C SER A 119 19.05 -9.59 -10.06
N TRP A 120 18.31 -8.50 -9.99
CA TRP A 120 18.39 -7.47 -11.04
C TRP A 120 19.77 -6.80 -11.05
N PRO A 121 20.31 -6.47 -12.25
CA PRO A 121 21.63 -5.83 -12.35
C PRO A 121 21.76 -4.55 -11.51
N ASP A 122 20.69 -3.77 -11.39
CA ASP A 122 20.68 -2.53 -10.60
C ASP A 122 20.66 -2.78 -9.09
N ASN A 123 20.37 -4.00 -8.66
CA ASN A 123 20.31 -4.41 -7.27
C ASN A 123 21.60 -5.12 -6.80
N VAL A 124 22.73 -4.91 -7.46
CA VAL A 124 24.02 -5.45 -7.02
C VAL A 124 24.38 -4.89 -5.64
N ASN A 125 25.06 -5.71 -4.84
CA ASN A 125 25.50 -5.37 -3.47
C ASN A 125 24.38 -5.23 -2.42
N LEU A 126 23.18 -5.71 -2.64
CA LEU A 126 22.14 -5.75 -1.62
C LEU A 126 22.54 -6.59 -0.39
N ASP A 127 23.34 -7.62 -0.59
CA ASP A 127 23.95 -8.41 0.49
C ASP A 127 24.84 -7.55 1.37
N LYS A 128 25.66 -6.68 0.78
CA LYS A 128 26.52 -5.73 1.48
C LYS A 128 25.69 -4.68 2.22
N ALA A 129 24.69 -4.09 1.57
CA ALA A 129 23.79 -3.15 2.21
C ALA A 129 23.07 -3.76 3.42
N ARG A 130 22.57 -5.00 3.28
CA ARG A 130 21.94 -5.73 4.39
C ARG A 130 22.94 -6.05 5.50
N ARG A 131 24.17 -6.42 5.16
CA ARG A 131 25.25 -6.63 6.13
C ARG A 131 25.56 -5.36 6.89
N LEU A 132 25.63 -4.21 6.21
CA LEU A 132 25.85 -2.90 6.82
C LEU A 132 24.73 -2.54 7.81
N LEU A 133 23.48 -2.75 7.41
CA LEU A 133 22.28 -2.45 8.23
C LEU A 133 22.01 -3.50 9.33
N TRP A 134 22.68 -4.66 9.29
CA TRP A 134 22.42 -5.75 10.22
C TRP A 134 22.59 -5.39 11.70
N PRO A 135 23.59 -4.62 12.13
CA PRO A 135 23.72 -4.19 13.52
C PRO A 135 22.48 -3.42 14.01
N ILE A 136 21.94 -2.53 13.18
CA ILE A 136 20.71 -1.80 13.45
C ILE A 136 19.53 -2.76 13.58
N LYS A 137 19.33 -3.64 12.58
CA LYS A 137 18.27 -4.64 12.62
C LYS A 137 18.37 -5.54 13.85
N LYS A 138 19.56 -5.94 14.23
CA LYS A 138 19.80 -6.77 15.43
C LYS A 138 19.46 -6.01 16.74
N LYS A 139 19.83 -4.73 16.82
CA LYS A 139 19.58 -3.88 18.00
C LYS A 139 18.07 -3.66 18.22
N TYR A 140 17.34 -3.35 17.17
CA TYR A 140 15.92 -2.98 17.27
C TYR A 140 14.96 -4.18 17.06
N GLY A 141 15.44 -5.30 16.55
CA GLY A 141 14.67 -6.56 16.44
C GLY A 141 13.42 -6.42 15.60
N ASN A 142 12.28 -6.87 16.14
CA ASN A 142 10.99 -6.86 15.45
C ASN A 142 10.29 -5.49 15.48
N LYS A 143 10.82 -4.51 16.22
CA LYS A 143 10.28 -3.14 16.27
C LYS A 143 10.46 -2.37 14.96
N ILE A 144 11.34 -2.82 14.06
CA ILE A 144 11.56 -2.25 12.74
C ILE A 144 11.65 -3.35 11.68
N SER A 145 10.97 -3.17 10.55
CA SER A 145 11.01 -4.12 9.45
C SER A 145 12.21 -3.90 8.52
N TRP A 146 12.51 -4.89 7.67
CA TRP A 146 13.47 -4.69 6.58
C TRP A 146 12.95 -3.72 5.52
N ALA A 147 11.63 -3.62 5.34
CA ALA A 147 11.04 -2.65 4.44
C ALA A 147 11.43 -1.22 4.82
N ASP A 148 11.36 -0.89 6.11
CA ASP A 148 11.70 0.43 6.63
C ASP A 148 13.19 0.77 6.51
N LEU A 149 14.06 -0.26 6.50
CA LEU A 149 15.51 -0.06 6.46
C LEU A 149 16.10 0.04 5.04
N MET A 150 15.33 -0.27 3.99
CA MET A 150 15.88 -0.43 2.64
C MET A 150 15.28 0.54 1.61
N MET A 151 15.91 1.69 1.33
CA MET A 151 15.43 2.65 0.30
C MET A 151 16.53 3.52 -0.39
N THR A 152 16.62 3.66 -1.78
CA THR A 152 17.71 4.33 -2.55
C THR A 152 17.42 4.98 -3.94
N ASP A 153 18.36 5.57 -4.68
CA ASP A 153 18.34 6.65 -5.65
C ASP A 153 19.10 6.51 -7.03
N ALA A 154 18.79 7.29 -8.12
CA ALA A 154 19.48 7.33 -9.43
C ALA A 154 19.44 8.70 -10.17
N ASP A 155 20.58 9.18 -10.81
CA ASP A 155 20.84 10.62 -11.00
C ASP A 155 21.42 11.16 -12.31
N MET A 156 21.51 10.44 -13.42
CA MET A 156 22.21 10.97 -14.63
C MET A 156 21.38 11.83 -15.59
N ALA A 157 20.04 11.78 -15.51
CA ALA A 157 19.17 12.54 -16.40
C ALA A 157 19.17 14.05 -16.12
N MET A 158 19.43 14.45 -14.88
CA MET A 158 19.28 15.81 -14.38
C MET A 158 20.20 16.85 -15.02
N ILE A 159 21.29 16.42 -15.67
CA ILE A 159 22.31 17.31 -16.27
C ILE A 159 22.17 17.35 -17.80
N LYS A 160 21.66 16.29 -18.42
CA LYS A 160 21.69 16.08 -19.87
C LYS A 160 20.41 16.52 -20.58
N ASP A 161 19.27 16.43 -19.94
CA ASP A 161 17.98 16.86 -20.49
C ASP A 161 17.72 18.35 -20.19
N PRO A 162 17.39 19.19 -21.19
CA PRO A 162 17.19 20.65 -21.00
C PRO A 162 16.08 20.98 -19.99
N ALA A 163 14.98 20.21 -19.97
CA ALA A 163 13.87 20.45 -19.03
C ALA A 163 14.26 20.11 -17.59
N TYR A 164 14.99 19.02 -17.40
CA TYR A 164 15.52 18.65 -16.09
C TYR A 164 16.64 19.61 -15.65
N ARG A 165 17.45 20.09 -16.58
CA ARG A 165 18.54 21.02 -16.28
C ARG A 165 18.02 22.34 -15.70
N GLU A 166 16.96 22.90 -16.22
CA GLU A 166 16.32 24.12 -15.67
C GLU A 166 15.92 23.92 -14.21
N ILE A 167 15.30 22.78 -13.90
CA ILE A 167 14.93 22.39 -12.53
C ILE A 167 16.17 22.24 -11.65
N SER A 168 17.20 21.56 -12.15
CA SER A 168 18.45 21.31 -11.42
C SER A 168 19.20 22.61 -11.12
N GLU A 169 19.22 23.57 -12.06
CA GLU A 169 19.81 24.89 -11.84
C GLU A 169 19.04 25.70 -10.79
N ARG A 170 17.71 25.58 -10.74
CA ARG A 170 16.88 26.19 -9.69
C ARG A 170 17.21 25.59 -8.32
N PHE A 171 17.32 24.27 -8.22
CA PHE A 171 17.69 23.58 -7.00
C PHE A 171 19.11 23.96 -6.53
N TYR A 172 20.04 24.10 -7.46
CA TYR A 172 21.39 24.56 -7.14
C TYR A 172 21.43 25.98 -6.57
N LYS A 173 20.57 26.87 -7.07
CA LYS A 173 20.48 28.26 -6.60
C LYS A 173 19.74 28.40 -5.27
N ASP A 174 18.84 27.47 -4.96
CA ASP A 174 18.00 27.47 -3.75
C ASP A 174 17.98 26.07 -3.10
N PRO A 175 18.98 25.75 -2.27
CA PRO A 175 19.08 24.47 -1.59
C PRO A 175 17.94 24.19 -0.60
N GLU A 176 17.34 25.20 0.00
CA GLU A 176 16.19 25.03 0.90
C GLU A 176 14.95 24.58 0.13
N TYR A 177 14.67 25.24 -0.99
CA TYR A 177 13.61 24.83 -1.91
C TYR A 177 13.83 23.40 -2.43
N PHE A 178 15.08 23.05 -2.80
CA PHE A 178 15.42 21.68 -3.18
C PHE A 178 15.09 20.69 -2.08
N SER A 179 15.46 20.98 -0.84
CA SER A 179 15.23 20.08 0.29
C SER A 179 13.74 19.86 0.53
N ASP A 180 12.90 20.89 0.46
CA ASP A 180 11.45 20.76 0.62
C ASP A 180 10.83 19.94 -0.53
N VAL A 181 11.16 20.28 -1.77
CA VAL A 181 10.63 19.55 -2.95
C VAL A 181 11.08 18.11 -2.95
N PHE A 182 12.34 17.83 -2.62
CA PHE A 182 12.87 16.49 -2.51
C PHE A 182 12.16 15.70 -1.41
N ALA A 183 11.99 16.27 -0.23
CA ALA A 183 11.30 15.61 0.88
C ALA A 183 9.85 15.24 0.51
N ARG A 184 9.13 16.12 -0.18
CA ARG A 184 7.75 15.86 -0.66
C ARG A 184 7.71 14.77 -1.73
N ALA A 185 8.64 14.80 -2.68
CA ALA A 185 8.75 13.77 -3.72
C ALA A 185 9.13 12.42 -3.10
N TRP A 186 10.06 12.43 -2.17
CA TRP A 186 10.49 11.26 -1.42
C TRP A 186 9.35 10.64 -0.62
N PHE A 187 8.63 11.46 0.12
CA PHE A 187 7.45 11.03 0.86
C PHE A 187 6.40 10.39 -0.06
N LYS A 188 6.11 11.02 -1.21
CA LYS A 188 5.21 10.45 -2.21
C LYS A 188 5.71 9.10 -2.72
N LEU A 189 6.99 8.98 -3.08
CA LEU A 189 7.59 7.75 -3.59
C LEU A 189 7.45 6.62 -2.57
N THR A 190 7.77 6.89 -1.32
CA THR A 190 7.92 5.89 -0.27
C THR A 190 6.59 5.48 0.38
N HIS A 191 5.52 6.25 0.17
CA HIS A 191 4.23 6.02 0.82
C HIS A 191 3.07 5.73 -0.15
N ARG A 192 3.36 5.61 -1.48
CA ARG A 192 2.33 5.35 -2.48
C ARG A 192 1.60 4.02 -2.26
N ASP A 193 2.29 3.02 -1.78
CA ASP A 193 1.79 1.66 -1.51
C ASP A 193 1.29 1.45 -0.08
N MET A 194 1.31 2.49 0.77
CA MET A 194 0.97 2.36 2.20
C MET A 194 -0.49 2.71 2.52
N GLY A 195 -1.26 3.11 1.52
CA GLY A 195 -2.66 3.49 1.69
C GLY A 195 -2.88 4.89 2.26
N PRO A 196 -4.04 5.15 2.85
CA PRO A 196 -4.37 6.46 3.41
C PRO A 196 -3.54 6.78 4.66
N LYS A 197 -3.33 8.08 4.91
CA LYS A 197 -2.54 8.60 6.05
C LYS A 197 -2.99 8.05 7.41
N SER A 198 -4.27 7.74 7.58
CA SER A 198 -4.81 7.12 8.81
C SER A 198 -4.18 5.76 9.15
N ARG A 199 -3.47 5.15 8.22
CA ARG A 199 -2.74 3.89 8.43
C ARG A 199 -1.28 4.10 8.84
N TYR A 200 -0.75 5.32 8.70
CA TYR A 200 0.63 5.61 9.07
C TYR A 200 0.78 5.59 10.59
N VAL A 201 1.94 5.19 11.04
CA VAL A 201 2.29 5.09 12.46
C VAL A 201 3.64 5.75 12.72
N GLY A 202 3.82 6.24 13.93
CA GLY A 202 5.05 6.89 14.36
C GLY A 202 4.91 8.40 14.59
N PRO A 203 5.94 9.03 15.17
CA PRO A 203 5.86 10.44 15.57
C PRO A 203 5.99 11.41 14.40
N ASP A 204 6.56 10.97 13.28
CA ASP A 204 6.89 11.84 12.14
C ASP A 204 5.81 11.83 11.04
N VAL A 205 4.60 11.36 11.33
CA VAL A 205 3.50 11.38 10.36
C VAL A 205 3.18 12.83 10.00
N PRO A 206 3.29 13.22 8.70
CA PRO A 206 2.99 14.57 8.27
C PRO A 206 1.55 14.99 8.58
N LYS A 207 1.37 16.21 9.07
CA LYS A 207 0.03 16.74 9.34
C LYS A 207 -0.71 17.09 8.06
N GLU A 208 0.01 17.51 7.03
CA GLU A 208 -0.53 17.90 5.72
C GLU A 208 -1.10 16.68 4.99
N ASP A 209 -2.24 16.84 4.34
CA ASP A 209 -2.81 15.90 3.38
C ASP A 209 -2.45 16.33 1.97
N LEU A 210 -1.77 15.46 1.24
CA LEU A 210 -1.38 15.70 -0.14
C LEU A 210 -2.40 15.08 -1.11
N ILE A 211 -2.65 15.74 -2.24
CA ILE A 211 -3.68 15.34 -3.21
C ILE A 211 -3.53 13.89 -3.68
N TRP A 212 -2.32 13.39 -3.79
CA TRP A 212 -2.04 12.00 -4.21
C TRP A 212 -2.40 10.95 -3.15
N GLN A 213 -2.66 11.38 -1.92
CA GLN A 213 -3.09 10.50 -0.82
C GLN A 213 -4.59 10.24 -0.84
N ASP A 214 -5.34 10.86 -1.76
CA ASP A 214 -6.80 10.81 -1.83
C ASP A 214 -7.45 11.12 -0.47
N PRO A 215 -7.19 12.29 0.12
CA PRO A 215 -7.73 12.61 1.43
C PRO A 215 -9.26 12.58 1.39
N ILE A 216 -9.84 11.97 2.42
CA ILE A 216 -11.28 11.85 2.59
C ILE A 216 -11.64 12.64 3.84
N PRO A 217 -12.64 13.54 3.78
CA PRO A 217 -13.11 14.23 4.97
C PRO A 217 -13.53 13.25 6.06
N LEU A 218 -13.28 13.60 7.31
CA LEU A 218 -13.78 12.81 8.45
C LEU A 218 -15.32 12.82 8.40
N GLY A 219 -15.91 11.63 8.47
CA GLY A 219 -17.35 11.45 8.63
C GLY A 219 -17.80 11.81 10.06
N ASN A 220 -19.07 12.11 10.20
CA ASN A 220 -19.70 12.15 11.52
C ASN A 220 -19.89 10.70 12.00
N THR A 221 -19.46 10.41 13.22
CA THR A 221 -19.65 9.09 13.87
C THR A 221 -20.75 9.13 14.93
N ASP A 222 -21.29 10.30 15.21
CA ASP A 222 -22.33 10.51 16.22
C ASP A 222 -23.68 10.73 15.53
N TYR A 223 -24.30 9.61 15.11
CA TYR A 223 -25.65 9.58 14.54
C TYR A 223 -26.38 8.29 14.94
N ASP A 224 -27.70 8.33 14.90
CA ASP A 224 -28.56 7.19 15.23
C ASP A 224 -28.51 6.10 14.13
N VAL A 225 -27.63 5.12 14.33
CA VAL A 225 -27.42 4.01 13.40
C VAL A 225 -28.69 3.16 13.26
N ASP A 226 -29.40 2.88 14.34
CA ASP A 226 -30.60 2.04 14.32
C ASP A 226 -31.75 2.77 13.64
N GLY A 227 -31.90 4.07 13.87
CA GLY A 227 -32.87 4.90 13.15
C GLY A 227 -32.58 4.98 11.64
N VAL A 228 -31.30 5.06 11.25
CA VAL A 228 -30.91 5.00 9.83
C VAL A 228 -31.24 3.64 9.22
N LYS A 229 -30.92 2.53 9.90
CA LYS A 229 -31.27 1.17 9.44
C LYS A 229 -32.79 1.00 9.28
N ALA A 230 -33.57 1.50 10.23
CA ALA A 230 -35.03 1.44 10.16
C ALA A 230 -35.59 2.22 8.94
N LYS A 231 -35.05 3.40 8.64
CA LYS A 231 -35.43 4.19 7.46
C LYS A 231 -35.06 3.48 6.16
N ILE A 232 -33.88 2.87 6.09
CA ILE A 232 -33.45 2.06 4.96
C ILE A 232 -34.39 0.88 4.74
N ALA A 233 -34.72 0.14 5.79
CA ALA A 233 -35.65 -1.00 5.73
C ALA A 233 -37.06 -0.60 5.23
N ALA A 234 -37.49 0.59 5.64
CA ALA A 234 -38.81 1.13 5.24
C ALA A 234 -38.79 1.82 3.85
N SER A 235 -37.65 1.96 3.20
CA SER A 235 -37.48 2.75 1.96
C SER A 235 -38.09 2.14 0.71
N GLY A 236 -38.45 0.86 0.74
CA GLY A 236 -38.93 0.13 -0.42
C GLY A 236 -37.85 -0.31 -1.42
N LEU A 237 -36.60 -0.13 -1.09
CA LEU A 237 -35.48 -0.72 -1.85
C LEU A 237 -35.50 -2.24 -1.66
N THR A 238 -35.24 -2.98 -2.73
CA THR A 238 -35.11 -4.44 -2.66
C THR A 238 -33.76 -4.85 -2.05
N VAL A 239 -33.69 -6.04 -1.47
CA VAL A 239 -32.46 -6.64 -0.97
C VAL A 239 -31.35 -6.61 -2.04
N SER A 240 -31.69 -6.98 -3.29
CA SER A 240 -30.73 -6.97 -4.39
C SER A 240 -30.19 -5.56 -4.67
N GLU A 241 -31.01 -4.53 -4.67
CA GLU A 241 -30.59 -3.14 -4.89
C GLU A 241 -29.65 -2.66 -3.78
N MET A 242 -29.96 -2.94 -2.54
CA MET A 242 -29.16 -2.57 -1.38
C MET A 242 -27.81 -3.29 -1.37
N VAL A 243 -27.81 -4.62 -1.48
CA VAL A 243 -26.61 -5.43 -1.41
C VAL A 243 -25.68 -5.17 -2.61
N ALA A 244 -26.24 -5.11 -3.83
CA ALA A 244 -25.44 -4.86 -5.03
C ALA A 244 -24.80 -3.46 -5.00
N THR A 245 -25.50 -2.42 -4.53
CA THR A 245 -24.91 -1.08 -4.41
C THR A 245 -23.80 -1.03 -3.37
N ALA A 246 -23.98 -1.67 -2.23
CA ALA A 246 -22.94 -1.76 -1.19
C ALA A 246 -21.71 -2.54 -1.69
N TRP A 247 -21.94 -3.66 -2.38
CA TRP A 247 -20.86 -4.44 -2.99
C TRP A 247 -20.10 -3.62 -4.05
N ASP A 248 -20.80 -2.99 -4.96
CA ASP A 248 -20.20 -2.17 -6.02
C ASP A 248 -19.39 -0.98 -5.45
N SER A 249 -19.85 -0.41 -4.35
CA SER A 249 -19.11 0.62 -3.61
C SER A 249 -17.81 0.08 -3.02
N ALA A 250 -17.82 -1.15 -2.49
CA ALA A 250 -16.70 -1.74 -1.76
C ALA A 250 -15.68 -2.47 -2.67
N ARG A 251 -16.13 -3.09 -3.77
CA ARG A 251 -15.33 -4.00 -4.62
C ARG A 251 -14.11 -3.36 -5.29
N THR A 252 -14.02 -2.04 -5.31
CA THR A 252 -12.85 -1.31 -5.83
C THR A 252 -11.66 -1.31 -4.88
N TYR A 253 -11.82 -1.84 -3.66
CA TYR A 253 -10.73 -1.90 -2.70
C TYR A 253 -9.59 -2.80 -3.18
N ARG A 254 -8.36 -2.29 -3.10
CA ARG A 254 -7.12 -3.02 -3.38
C ARG A 254 -6.32 -3.21 -2.11
N HIS A 255 -6.14 -4.45 -1.71
CA HIS A 255 -5.35 -4.74 -0.50
C HIS A 255 -3.84 -4.51 -0.70
N SER A 256 -3.36 -4.52 -1.95
CA SER A 256 -1.94 -4.31 -2.27
C SER A 256 -1.41 -2.92 -1.87
N ASP A 257 -2.23 -1.88 -2.03
CA ASP A 257 -1.90 -0.50 -1.68
C ASP A 257 -2.98 0.18 -0.83
N MET A 258 -3.99 -0.60 -0.41
CA MET A 258 -5.07 -0.18 0.48
C MET A 258 -5.89 1.00 -0.04
N ARG A 259 -6.01 1.10 -1.37
CA ARG A 259 -6.77 2.13 -2.08
C ARG A 259 -8.13 1.61 -2.52
N GLY A 260 -9.01 2.55 -2.87
CA GLY A 260 -10.37 2.24 -3.28
C GLY A 260 -11.29 1.91 -2.09
N GLY A 261 -12.34 1.13 -2.37
CA GLY A 261 -13.35 0.75 -1.39
C GLY A 261 -14.45 1.80 -1.21
N ALA A 262 -15.28 1.57 -0.20
CA ALA A 262 -16.48 2.36 0.06
C ALA A 262 -16.22 3.81 0.50
N ASN A 263 -15.02 4.12 0.94
CA ASN A 263 -14.64 5.42 1.47
C ASN A 263 -15.02 6.59 0.54
N GLY A 264 -15.68 7.61 1.09
CA GLY A 264 -16.09 8.81 0.37
C GLY A 264 -17.23 8.61 -0.62
N ALA A 265 -17.85 7.43 -0.65
CA ALA A 265 -18.92 7.07 -1.57
C ALA A 265 -18.58 7.40 -3.04
N ARG A 266 -17.37 7.04 -3.48
CA ARG A 266 -16.86 7.36 -4.84
C ARG A 266 -17.74 6.78 -5.94
N ILE A 267 -18.53 5.76 -5.65
CA ILE A 267 -19.49 5.17 -6.58
C ILE A 267 -20.51 6.20 -7.12
N ARG A 268 -20.81 7.26 -6.36
CA ARG A 268 -21.71 8.35 -6.79
C ARG A 268 -21.03 9.39 -7.70
N LEU A 269 -19.70 9.31 -7.86
CA LEU A 269 -18.90 10.27 -8.60
C LEU A 269 -18.42 9.69 -9.93
N ALA A 270 -18.22 10.56 -10.93
CA ALA A 270 -17.56 10.15 -12.16
C ALA A 270 -16.08 9.74 -11.88
N PRO A 271 -15.54 8.74 -12.56
CA PRO A 271 -16.19 7.93 -13.59
C PRO A 271 -17.00 6.73 -13.06
N GLN A 272 -16.93 6.43 -11.74
CA GLN A 272 -17.52 5.18 -11.19
C GLN A 272 -19.03 5.09 -11.34
N LYS A 273 -19.75 6.21 -11.19
CA LYS A 273 -21.20 6.24 -11.35
C LYS A 273 -21.69 5.80 -12.73
N ASP A 274 -20.84 5.94 -13.74
CA ASP A 274 -21.14 5.69 -15.14
C ASP A 274 -20.62 4.33 -15.63
N TRP A 275 -19.95 3.55 -14.77
CA TRP A 275 -19.46 2.22 -15.12
C TRP A 275 -20.63 1.26 -15.33
N GLU A 276 -20.62 0.53 -16.44
CA GLU A 276 -21.64 -0.47 -16.77
C GLU A 276 -21.83 -1.49 -15.66
N GLY A 277 -20.74 -1.96 -15.05
CA GLY A 277 -20.76 -2.91 -13.93
C GLY A 277 -21.40 -2.38 -12.65
N ASN A 278 -21.64 -1.07 -12.52
CA ASN A 278 -22.36 -0.47 -11.41
C ASN A 278 -23.86 -0.25 -11.74
N GLU A 279 -24.29 -0.64 -12.94
CA GLU A 279 -25.68 -0.47 -13.42
C GLU A 279 -26.22 0.94 -13.15
N PRO A 280 -25.81 1.98 -13.92
CA PRO A 280 -26.07 3.38 -13.61
C PRO A 280 -27.53 3.71 -13.28
N GLY A 281 -28.48 3.05 -13.94
CA GLY A 281 -29.92 3.23 -13.68
C GLY A 281 -30.34 2.74 -12.28
N ARG A 282 -29.90 1.55 -11.88
CA ARG A 282 -30.10 1.03 -10.52
C ARG A 282 -29.42 1.91 -9.49
N LEU A 283 -28.15 2.24 -9.73
CA LEU A 283 -27.36 3.08 -8.83
C LEU A 283 -28.02 4.43 -8.59
N ALA A 284 -28.46 5.12 -9.65
CA ALA A 284 -29.15 6.40 -9.53
C ALA A 284 -30.43 6.30 -8.69
N LYS A 285 -31.23 5.25 -8.90
CA LYS A 285 -32.43 4.97 -8.09
C LYS A 285 -32.10 4.81 -6.61
N VAL A 286 -31.08 3.99 -6.29
CA VAL A 286 -30.70 3.72 -4.92
C VAL A 286 -30.12 4.97 -4.24
N LEU A 287 -29.27 5.72 -4.92
CA LEU A 287 -28.68 6.96 -4.37
C LEU A 287 -29.77 8.02 -4.11
N ALA A 288 -30.78 8.14 -4.98
CA ALA A 288 -31.90 9.06 -4.77
C ALA A 288 -32.67 8.79 -3.45
N VAL A 289 -32.60 7.56 -2.93
CA VAL A 289 -33.19 7.17 -1.65
C VAL A 289 -32.20 7.35 -0.50
N LEU A 290 -30.94 6.90 -0.67
CA LEU A 290 -29.97 6.86 0.42
C LEU A 290 -29.35 8.23 0.73
N GLU A 291 -29.15 9.12 -0.24
CA GLU A 291 -28.60 10.45 -0.01
C GLU A 291 -29.47 11.33 0.90
N PRO A 292 -30.81 11.41 0.73
CA PRO A 292 -31.68 12.10 1.69
C PRO A 292 -31.64 11.51 3.10
N ILE A 293 -31.58 10.18 3.24
CA ILE A 293 -31.45 9.51 4.55
C ILE A 293 -30.13 9.92 5.22
N ALA A 294 -29.03 9.94 4.45
CA ALA A 294 -27.74 10.37 4.94
C ALA A 294 -27.75 11.83 5.42
N ALA A 295 -28.31 12.72 4.62
CA ALA A 295 -28.42 14.14 4.93
C ALA A 295 -29.27 14.39 6.19
N GLU A 296 -30.41 13.72 6.34
CA GLU A 296 -31.29 13.84 7.51
C GLU A 296 -30.63 13.33 8.79
N ALA A 297 -29.87 12.23 8.71
CA ALA A 297 -29.16 11.64 9.83
C ALA A 297 -27.86 12.35 10.17
N GLY A 298 -27.37 13.23 9.31
CA GLY A 298 -26.03 13.79 9.43
C GLY A 298 -24.91 12.76 9.24
N ALA A 299 -25.23 11.60 8.65
CA ALA A 299 -24.28 10.52 8.35
C ALA A 299 -23.61 10.73 7.00
N SER A 300 -22.45 10.08 6.78
CA SER A 300 -21.87 10.07 5.45
C SER A 300 -22.67 9.18 4.48
N VAL A 301 -22.72 9.55 3.20
CA VAL A 301 -23.33 8.70 2.17
C VAL A 301 -22.62 7.35 2.09
N ALA A 302 -21.34 7.30 2.34
CA ALA A 302 -20.56 6.06 2.37
C ALA A 302 -21.07 5.11 3.46
N ASP A 303 -21.27 5.62 4.68
CA ASP A 303 -21.78 4.83 5.80
C ASP A 303 -23.21 4.32 5.52
N VAL A 304 -24.07 5.18 4.98
CA VAL A 304 -25.45 4.79 4.67
C VAL A 304 -25.52 3.74 3.57
N ILE A 305 -24.63 3.78 2.56
CA ILE A 305 -24.52 2.71 1.55
C ILE A 305 -24.10 1.39 2.21
N VAL A 306 -23.13 1.41 3.11
CA VAL A 306 -22.67 0.20 3.83
C VAL A 306 -23.79 -0.35 4.72
N LEU A 307 -24.50 0.53 5.44
CA LEU A 307 -25.64 0.15 6.26
C LEU A 307 -26.77 -0.44 5.44
N ALA A 308 -27.02 0.09 4.22
CA ALA A 308 -28.00 -0.49 3.32
C ALA A 308 -27.65 -1.93 2.92
N GLY A 309 -26.36 -2.20 2.64
CA GLY A 309 -25.89 -3.57 2.43
C GLY A 309 -26.15 -4.47 3.64
N SER A 310 -25.88 -3.99 4.85
CA SER A 310 -26.13 -4.73 6.08
C SER A 310 -27.62 -5.01 6.27
N VAL A 311 -28.48 -4.01 6.09
CA VAL A 311 -29.95 -4.17 6.17
C VAL A 311 -30.46 -5.19 5.13
N GLY A 312 -29.91 -5.15 3.91
CA GLY A 312 -30.28 -6.12 2.88
C GLY A 312 -29.86 -7.56 3.19
N VAL A 313 -28.79 -7.74 3.99
CA VAL A 313 -28.36 -9.10 4.43
C VAL A 313 -29.16 -9.56 5.65
N GLU A 314 -29.61 -8.64 6.48
CA GLU A 314 -30.41 -8.92 7.68
C GLU A 314 -31.89 -9.29 7.35
N GLN A 315 -32.41 -8.90 6.17
CA GLN A 315 -33.75 -9.27 5.64
C GLN A 315 -33.75 -10.64 4.98
#